data_d32b03c522655edd4568d0dac9ca69f0
#
_entry.id   d32b03c522655edd4568d0dac9ca69f0
#
_cell.length_a   1.000
_cell.length_b   1.000
_cell.length_c   1.000
_cell.angle_alpha   90.00
_cell.angle_beta   90.00
_cell.angle_gamma   90.00
#
_symmetry.space_group_name_H-M   'P 1'
#
loop_
_entity.id
_entity.type
_entity.pdbx_description
1 polymer ?
#
loop_
_entity_poly.entity_id
_entity_poly.type
_entity_poly.pdbx_seq_one_letter_code
_entity_poly.pdbx_strand_id
1 'polypeptide(L)'
;MKINHLGIATKKIEDVISFWTDSLGLETMHTEIVEDQKVRVAMLPIGESRIELLEPTSEDSPISKFLEKRGGGIHHIAIEVEDIAAALQKARDNGATLIDQEPRIGAEGCLVAFIHPRSTGGVLLELVQTTDVGGAS
;
A
#
# COMPACT_ATOMS: atom_id res chain seq x y z
N MET A 1 -13.20 -9.14 -4.69
CA MET A 1 -12.10 -8.23 -4.98
C MET A 1 -12.53 -6.82 -4.68
N LYS A 2 -11.70 -6.03 -4.06
CA LYS A 2 -12.02 -4.64 -3.76
C LYS A 2 -10.75 -3.83 -3.62
N ILE A 3 -10.87 -2.51 -3.64
CA ILE A 3 -9.72 -1.66 -3.36
C ILE A 3 -9.48 -1.71 -1.86
N ASN A 4 -8.31 -2.18 -1.47
CA ASN A 4 -7.95 -2.25 -0.05
C ASN A 4 -7.53 -0.87 0.43
N HIS A 5 -6.66 -0.19 -0.31
CA HIS A 5 -6.25 1.16 0.07
C HIS A 5 -5.59 1.91 -1.09
N LEU A 6 -5.48 3.21 -0.91
CA LEU A 6 -4.68 4.08 -1.76
C LEU A 6 -3.50 4.53 -0.91
N GLY A 7 -2.29 4.32 -1.40
CA GLY A 7 -1.08 4.74 -0.69
C GLY A 7 -0.64 6.11 -1.16
N ILE A 8 -0.52 7.04 -0.25
CA ILE A 8 -0.14 8.42 -0.55
C ILE A 8 1.19 8.73 0.13
N ALA A 9 2.19 9.09 -0.66
CA ALA A 9 3.52 9.38 -0.13
C ALA A 9 3.61 10.82 0.35
N THR A 10 4.21 11.00 1.53
CA THR A 10 4.41 12.32 2.10
C THR A 10 5.75 12.34 2.84
N LYS A 11 6.34 13.51 2.98
CA LYS A 11 7.60 13.64 3.70
C LYS A 11 7.41 13.36 5.19
N LYS A 12 6.33 13.89 5.77
CA LYS A 12 6.02 13.66 7.18
C LYS A 12 4.52 13.55 7.33
N ILE A 13 4.08 12.47 7.91
CA ILE A 13 2.67 12.22 8.14
C ILE A 13 2.06 13.36 8.97
N GLU A 14 2.78 13.80 10.01
CA GLU A 14 2.24 14.81 10.90
C GLU A 14 1.95 16.14 10.21
N ASP A 15 2.58 16.42 9.06
CA ASP A 15 2.35 17.66 8.35
C ASP A 15 1.08 17.65 7.52
N VAL A 16 0.54 16.48 7.22
CA VAL A 16 -0.62 16.38 6.33
C VAL A 16 -1.82 15.71 6.96
N ILE A 17 -1.64 14.96 8.03
CA ILE A 17 -2.70 14.15 8.59
C ILE A 17 -3.89 14.97 9.07
N SER A 18 -3.65 16.20 9.53
CA SER A 18 -4.74 17.01 10.08
C SER A 18 -5.79 17.35 9.04
N PHE A 19 -5.42 17.46 7.78
CA PHE A 19 -6.43 17.68 6.75
C PHE A 19 -7.43 16.52 6.75
N TRP A 20 -6.90 15.29 6.79
CA TRP A 20 -7.74 14.11 6.71
C TRP A 20 -8.59 13.92 7.96
N THR A 21 -8.01 14.18 9.13
CA THR A 21 -8.72 13.95 10.40
C THR A 21 -9.59 15.14 10.78
N ASP A 22 -9.06 16.36 10.65
CA ASP A 22 -9.78 17.54 11.15
C ASP A 22 -10.72 18.12 10.11
N SER A 23 -10.29 18.14 8.84
CA SER A 23 -11.12 18.73 7.80
C SER A 23 -12.14 17.75 7.23
N LEU A 24 -11.74 16.49 7.02
CA LEU A 24 -12.66 15.48 6.49
C LEU A 24 -13.30 14.63 7.58
N GLY A 25 -12.77 14.67 8.78
CA GLY A 25 -13.34 13.89 9.88
C GLY A 25 -12.98 12.42 9.89
N LEU A 26 -11.93 12.01 9.16
CA LEU A 26 -11.51 10.62 9.18
C LEU A 26 -10.80 10.31 10.50
N GLU A 27 -10.89 9.08 10.94
CA GLU A 27 -10.20 8.67 12.16
C GLU A 27 -8.92 7.97 11.79
N THR A 28 -7.88 8.13 12.59
CA THR A 28 -6.66 7.36 12.41
C THR A 28 -6.88 6.02 13.08
N MET A 29 -6.91 4.96 12.27
CA MET A 29 -7.14 3.64 12.81
C MET A 29 -5.90 3.07 13.45
N HIS A 30 -4.75 3.28 12.84
CA HIS A 30 -3.54 2.56 13.20
C HIS A 30 -2.34 3.21 12.55
N THR A 31 -1.21 3.21 13.23
CA THR A 31 0.06 3.66 12.66
C THR A 31 1.08 2.57 12.92
N GLU A 32 1.88 2.26 11.93
CA GLU A 32 2.82 1.17 12.06
C GLU A 32 4.04 1.42 11.18
N ILE A 33 5.18 0.84 11.56
CA ILE A 33 6.38 0.86 10.73
C ILE A 33 6.52 -0.50 10.07
N VAL A 34 6.57 -0.51 8.74
CA VAL A 34 6.80 -1.73 7.98
C VAL A 34 8.28 -1.72 7.60
N GLU A 35 9.08 -2.43 8.40
CA GLU A 35 10.52 -2.32 8.28
C GLU A 35 11.05 -2.82 6.95
N ASP A 36 10.46 -3.87 6.43
CA ASP A 36 10.89 -4.43 5.17
C ASP A 36 10.75 -3.41 4.03
N GLN A 37 9.79 -2.53 4.12
CA GLN A 37 9.56 -1.52 3.11
C GLN A 37 10.10 -0.16 3.50
N LYS A 38 10.67 -0.05 4.69
CA LYS A 38 11.28 1.17 5.22
C LYS A 38 10.28 2.34 5.18
N VAL A 39 9.08 2.08 5.70
CA VAL A 39 8.02 3.06 5.65
C VAL A 39 7.22 3.06 6.95
N ARG A 40 6.80 4.25 7.36
CA ARG A 40 5.83 4.42 8.43
C ARG A 40 4.49 4.65 7.75
N VAL A 41 3.46 3.96 8.20
CA VAL A 41 2.14 4.01 7.57
C VAL A 41 1.13 4.50 8.59
N ALA A 42 0.31 5.47 8.21
CA ALA A 42 -0.85 5.86 9.00
C ALA A 42 -2.08 5.46 8.20
N MET A 43 -2.95 4.67 8.81
CA MET A 43 -4.12 4.11 8.15
C MET A 43 -5.36 4.86 8.55
N LEU A 44 -6.09 5.38 7.57
CA LEU A 44 -7.29 6.17 7.79
C LEU A 44 -8.44 5.47 7.07
N PRO A 45 -9.35 4.81 7.80
CA PRO A 45 -10.41 4.09 7.13
C PRO A 45 -11.40 5.03 6.44
N ILE A 46 -11.91 4.60 5.29
CA ILE A 46 -12.88 5.35 4.55
C ILE A 46 -13.79 4.30 3.89
N GLY A 47 -14.95 4.05 4.50
CA GLY A 47 -15.81 2.97 4.06
C GLY A 47 -15.11 1.64 4.25
N GLU A 48 -15.13 0.82 3.21
CA GLU A 48 -14.46 -0.47 3.28
C GLU A 48 -13.01 -0.40 2.81
N SER A 49 -12.54 0.78 2.44
CA SER A 49 -11.16 0.97 1.99
C SER A 49 -10.42 1.85 2.98
N ARG A 50 -9.19 2.22 2.66
CA ARG A 50 -8.40 3.10 3.51
C ARG A 50 -7.57 4.04 2.66
N ILE A 51 -7.28 5.19 3.22
CA ILE A 51 -6.19 6.03 2.76
C ILE A 51 -5.01 5.66 3.65
N GLU A 52 -3.85 5.41 3.07
CA GLU A 52 -2.65 5.15 3.86
C GLU A 52 -1.63 6.21 3.54
N LEU A 53 -1.24 6.98 4.55
CA LEU A 53 -0.21 7.98 4.40
C LEU A 53 1.14 7.31 4.66
N LEU A 54 2.08 7.49 3.74
CA LEU A 54 3.35 6.78 3.76
C LEU A 54 4.48 7.76 3.95
N GLU A 55 5.27 7.55 5.01
CA GLU A 55 6.41 8.41 5.31
C GLU A 55 7.66 7.53 5.31
N PRO A 56 8.73 7.91 4.60
CA PRO A 56 9.92 7.05 4.56
C PRO A 56 10.63 7.07 5.91
N THR A 57 11.20 5.91 6.30
CA THR A 57 11.97 5.84 7.53
C THR A 57 13.48 5.97 7.27
N SER A 58 13.90 5.99 6.00
CA SER A 58 15.31 6.17 5.65
C SER A 58 15.43 6.68 4.23
N GLU A 59 16.61 7.17 3.88
CA GLU A 59 16.84 7.76 2.56
C GLU A 59 16.78 6.72 1.44
N ASP A 60 17.03 5.46 1.75
CA ASP A 60 16.98 4.42 0.73
C ASP A 60 15.60 3.76 0.64
N SER A 61 14.59 4.34 1.30
CA SER A 61 13.24 3.85 1.14
C SER A 61 12.73 4.12 -0.27
N PRO A 62 11.93 3.22 -0.84
CA PRO A 62 11.28 3.49 -2.13
C PRO A 62 10.43 4.76 -2.09
N ILE A 63 9.88 5.10 -0.91
CA ILE A 63 9.09 6.31 -0.76
C ILE A 63 9.98 7.55 -0.86
N SER A 64 11.20 7.49 -0.33
CA SER A 64 12.13 8.61 -0.47
C SER A 64 12.43 8.89 -1.92
N LYS A 65 12.64 7.84 -2.72
CA LYS A 65 12.92 7.99 -4.13
C LYS A 65 11.72 8.56 -4.88
N PHE A 66 10.53 8.11 -4.51
CA PHE A 66 9.30 8.62 -5.12
C PHE A 66 9.15 10.12 -4.83
N LEU A 67 9.42 10.51 -3.57
CA LEU A 67 9.31 11.92 -3.18
C LEU A 67 10.29 12.79 -3.94
N GLU A 68 11.50 12.29 -4.16
CA GLU A 68 12.49 13.05 -4.91
C GLU A 68 12.05 13.29 -6.34
N LYS A 69 11.39 12.31 -6.94
CA LYS A 69 10.98 12.42 -8.33
C LYS A 69 9.65 13.14 -8.50
N ARG A 70 8.72 12.92 -7.59
CA ARG A 70 7.35 13.40 -7.75
C ARG A 70 6.91 14.40 -6.69
N GLY A 71 7.63 14.54 -5.61
CA GLY A 71 7.30 15.49 -4.56
C GLY A 71 6.20 15.04 -3.62
N GLY A 72 5.57 13.93 -3.88
CA GLY A 72 4.47 13.42 -3.07
C GLY A 72 3.28 13.05 -3.93
N GLY A 73 2.23 12.57 -3.31
CA GLY A 73 1.01 12.19 -4.02
C GLY A 73 0.78 10.70 -3.99
N ILE A 74 -0.13 10.22 -4.83
CA ILE A 74 -0.49 8.81 -4.85
C ILE A 74 0.69 7.97 -5.31
N HIS A 75 1.09 7.02 -4.47
CA HIS A 75 2.22 6.14 -4.75
C HIS A 75 1.75 4.82 -5.35
N HIS A 76 0.65 4.26 -4.83
CA HIS A 76 0.17 2.98 -5.34
C HIS A 76 -1.31 2.78 -5.01
N ILE A 77 -1.90 1.81 -5.70
CA ILE A 77 -3.26 1.36 -5.43
C ILE A 77 -3.12 -0.10 -4.98
N ALA A 78 -3.78 -0.46 -3.90
CA ALA A 78 -3.76 -1.82 -3.41
C ALA A 78 -5.12 -2.47 -3.61
N ILE A 79 -5.12 -3.65 -4.21
CA ILE A 79 -6.35 -4.40 -4.46
C ILE A 79 -6.30 -5.67 -3.63
N GLU A 80 -7.38 -5.91 -2.89
CA GLU A 80 -7.47 -7.09 -2.06
C GLU A 80 -7.95 -8.26 -2.90
N VAL A 81 -7.25 -9.39 -2.78
CA VAL A 81 -7.60 -10.62 -3.50
C VAL A 81 -7.75 -11.74 -2.49
N GLU A 82 -8.47 -12.78 -2.84
CA GLU A 82 -8.69 -13.90 -1.94
C GLU A 82 -7.46 -14.82 -1.85
N ASP A 83 -6.77 -14.99 -2.96
CA ASP A 83 -5.63 -15.90 -3.03
C ASP A 83 -4.54 -15.21 -3.82
N ILE A 84 -3.59 -14.62 -3.12
CA ILE A 84 -2.56 -13.81 -3.75
C ILE A 84 -1.61 -14.65 -4.59
N ALA A 85 -1.33 -15.89 -4.16
CA ALA A 85 -0.46 -16.76 -4.94
C ALA A 85 -1.09 -17.10 -6.29
N ALA A 86 -2.40 -17.37 -6.29
CA ALA A 86 -3.12 -17.66 -7.52
C ALA A 86 -3.20 -16.42 -8.41
N ALA A 87 -3.39 -15.24 -7.81
CA ALA A 87 -3.44 -13.99 -8.56
C ALA A 87 -2.11 -13.70 -9.24
N LEU A 88 -1.00 -13.93 -8.52
CA LEU A 88 0.34 -13.72 -9.09
C LEU A 88 0.60 -14.70 -10.23
N GLN A 89 0.19 -15.96 -10.06
CA GLN A 89 0.39 -16.95 -11.10
C GLN A 89 -0.40 -16.58 -12.37
N LYS A 90 -1.63 -16.13 -12.19
CA LYS A 90 -2.45 -15.73 -13.32
C LYS A 90 -1.84 -14.51 -14.02
N ALA A 91 -1.35 -13.55 -13.28
CA ALA A 91 -0.70 -12.37 -13.85
C ALA A 91 0.55 -12.80 -14.63
N ARG A 92 1.34 -13.69 -14.04
CA ARG A 92 2.55 -14.20 -14.70
C ARG A 92 2.19 -14.92 -16.00
N ASP A 93 1.15 -15.76 -15.97
CA ASP A 93 0.73 -16.52 -17.15
C ASP A 93 0.25 -15.58 -18.26
N ASN A 94 -0.23 -14.41 -17.92
CA ASN A 94 -0.69 -13.44 -18.90
C ASN A 94 0.36 -12.40 -19.26
N GLY A 95 1.61 -12.65 -18.92
CA GLY A 95 2.73 -11.81 -19.35
C GLY A 95 3.03 -10.58 -18.53
N ALA A 96 2.43 -10.46 -17.33
CA ALA A 96 2.69 -9.30 -16.49
C ALA A 96 4.11 -9.33 -15.95
N THR A 97 4.68 -8.14 -15.75
CA THR A 97 5.97 -7.99 -15.11
C THR A 97 5.74 -7.82 -13.62
N LEU A 98 6.19 -8.80 -12.84
CA LEU A 98 6.01 -8.77 -11.39
C LEU A 98 7.24 -8.15 -10.74
N ILE A 99 7.02 -7.30 -9.76
CA ILE A 99 8.13 -6.80 -8.94
C ILE A 99 8.44 -7.87 -7.90
N ASP A 100 7.40 -8.44 -7.28
CA ASP A 100 7.58 -9.53 -6.33
C ASP A 100 7.11 -10.82 -6.98
N GLN A 101 7.99 -11.81 -7.05
CA GLN A 101 7.61 -13.11 -7.63
C GLN A 101 6.78 -13.91 -6.64
N GLU A 102 6.95 -13.67 -5.35
CA GLU A 102 6.20 -14.34 -4.31
C GLU A 102 5.73 -13.33 -3.29
N PRO A 103 4.64 -13.61 -2.58
CA PRO A 103 4.14 -12.67 -1.57
C PRO A 103 5.12 -12.51 -0.41
N ARG A 104 5.07 -11.38 0.22
CA ARG A 104 5.83 -11.12 1.44
C ARG A 104 4.91 -10.45 2.44
N ILE A 105 5.38 -10.30 3.68
CA ILE A 105 4.58 -9.73 4.76
C ILE A 105 4.61 -8.20 4.67
N GLY A 106 3.45 -7.60 4.68
CA GLY A 106 3.32 -6.15 4.71
C GLY A 106 2.65 -5.68 5.99
N ALA A 107 2.03 -4.51 5.92
CA ALA A 107 1.38 -3.92 7.08
C ALA A 107 0.30 -4.84 7.63
N GLU A 108 0.14 -4.84 8.93
CA GLU A 108 -0.86 -5.65 9.64
C GLU A 108 -0.70 -7.15 9.39
N GLY A 109 0.48 -7.58 8.98
CA GLY A 109 0.73 -9.00 8.74
C GLY A 109 0.09 -9.55 7.48
N CYS A 110 -0.46 -8.69 6.63
CA CYS A 110 -1.06 -9.14 5.39
C CYS A 110 0.01 -9.62 4.42
N LEU A 111 -0.39 -10.48 3.49
CA LEU A 111 0.51 -10.88 2.41
C LEU A 111 0.36 -9.85 1.29
N VAL A 112 1.49 -9.38 0.77
CA VAL A 112 1.48 -8.37 -0.28
C VAL A 112 2.45 -8.72 -1.40
N ALA A 113 2.19 -8.21 -2.58
CA ALA A 113 3.11 -8.36 -3.72
C ALA A 113 2.82 -7.23 -4.70
N PHE A 114 3.89 -6.70 -5.30
CA PHE A 114 3.75 -5.58 -6.24
C PHE A 114 3.89 -6.01 -7.68
N ILE A 115 3.10 -5.40 -8.54
CA ILE A 115 3.12 -5.58 -9.99
C ILE A 115 3.69 -4.31 -10.60
N HIS A 116 4.60 -4.47 -11.55
CA HIS A 116 5.28 -3.33 -12.16
C HIS A 116 4.30 -2.45 -12.95
N PRO A 117 4.46 -1.12 -12.88
CA PRO A 117 3.59 -0.19 -13.60
C PRO A 117 3.51 -0.44 -15.10
N ARG A 118 4.55 -1.06 -15.68
CA ARG A 118 4.55 -1.40 -17.09
C ARG A 118 3.35 -2.28 -17.46
N SER A 119 2.90 -3.11 -16.55
CA SER A 119 1.82 -4.05 -16.82
C SER A 119 0.43 -3.46 -16.60
N THR A 120 0.35 -2.29 -15.96
CA THR A 120 -0.92 -1.73 -15.54
C THR A 120 -1.23 -0.38 -16.18
N GLY A 121 -0.39 0.05 -17.12
CA GLY A 121 -0.61 1.36 -17.74
C GLY A 121 -0.03 2.52 -16.95
N GLY A 122 0.92 2.25 -16.06
CA GLY A 122 1.61 3.33 -15.34
C GLY A 122 1.30 3.41 -13.86
N VAL A 123 0.50 2.47 -13.34
CA VAL A 123 0.13 2.49 -11.93
C VAL A 123 0.87 1.39 -11.18
N LEU A 124 1.54 1.74 -10.09
CA LEU A 124 2.13 0.71 -9.22
C LEU A 124 0.98 0.03 -8.50
N LEU A 125 0.84 -1.26 -8.72
CA LEU A 125 -0.26 -2.03 -8.15
C LEU A 125 0.24 -2.94 -7.05
N GLU A 126 -0.43 -2.92 -5.90
CA GLU A 126 -0.15 -3.84 -4.81
C GLU A 126 -1.30 -4.83 -4.74
N LEU A 127 -1.01 -6.12 -4.67
CA LEU A 127 -2.02 -7.12 -4.36
C LEU A 127 -1.92 -7.41 -2.87
N VAL A 128 -3.05 -7.53 -2.20
CA VAL A 128 -3.09 -7.76 -0.75
C VAL A 128 -4.02 -8.92 -0.44
N GLN A 129 -3.54 -9.85 0.38
CA GLN A 129 -4.41 -10.87 0.93
C GLN A 129 -4.37 -10.70 2.45
N THR A 130 -5.53 -10.41 3.03
CA THR A 130 -5.57 -10.25 4.48
C THR A 130 -5.42 -11.63 5.11
N THR A 131 -4.61 -11.67 6.14
CA THR A 131 -4.42 -12.95 6.80
C THR A 131 -5.33 -12.99 7.96
N ASP A 132 -6.44 -12.57 7.94
CA ASP A 132 -7.25 -12.40 8.89
C ASP A 132 -7.99 -13.46 9.23
N VAL A 133 -7.47 -14.03 10.01
CA VAL A 133 -8.14 -14.96 10.69
C VAL A 133 -9.11 -14.26 11.48
N GLY A 134 -8.71 -13.18 11.97
CA GLY A 134 -9.58 -12.49 12.82
C GLY A 134 -10.72 -11.99 12.00
N GLY A 135 -10.44 -11.61 10.80
CA GLY A 135 -11.51 -11.11 10.05
C GLY A 135 -12.49 -12.15 9.91
N ALA A 136 -12.00 -13.26 9.81
CA ALA A 136 -12.91 -14.33 9.65
C ALA A 136 -13.82 -14.30 10.79
N SER A 137 -13.49 -13.66 11.70
CA SER A 137 -14.38 -13.65 12.79
C SER A 137 -15.44 -12.63 12.59
#